data_2b8b1a6413dfb51e890260fd3150bef2
#
_entry.id   2b8b1a6413dfb51e890260fd3150bef2
#
_cell.length_a   1.000
_cell.length_b   1.000
_cell.length_c   1.000
_cell.angle_alpha   90.00
_cell.angle_beta   90.00
_cell.angle_gamma   90.00
#
_symmetry.space_group_name_H-M   'P 1'
#
loop_
_entity.id
_entity.type
_entity.pdbx_description
1 polymer ?
#
loop_
_entity_poly.entity_id
_entity_poly.type
_entity_poly.pdbx_seq_one_letter_code
_entity_poly.pdbx_strand_id
1 'polypeptide(L)'
;MKRRVIMLALAALFASATVCVAQNPHMGTWKLNEEKSKFAPGATKNQTVVYETAGDSVKITVDGVDSAGAAVHHEWTGKFDNKPYPVTGDPTSDTRSYRKINKHTLAFTGKKDGKVSVTGRVTVTANGRTRTVTTTAAGSKVSNRAVYDKE
;
A
#
# COMPACT_ATOMS: atom_id res chain seq x y z
N MET A 1 31.41 -14.18 67.74
CA MET A 1 30.07 -14.33 67.14
C MET A 1 30.17 -13.86 65.70
N LYS A 2 30.08 -14.76 64.73
CA LYS A 2 30.14 -14.44 63.31
C LYS A 2 28.73 -14.16 62.80
N ARG A 3 28.41 -12.90 62.47
CA ARG A 3 27.17 -12.50 61.81
C ARG A 3 27.30 -12.77 60.32
N ARG A 4 26.55 -13.78 59.82
CA ARG A 4 26.38 -14.05 58.39
C ARG A 4 25.35 -13.11 57.84
N VAL A 5 25.80 -12.18 56.96
CA VAL A 5 24.94 -11.32 56.19
C VAL A 5 24.51 -12.12 54.96
N ILE A 6 23.23 -12.47 54.87
CA ILE A 6 22.61 -13.10 53.70
C ILE A 6 22.21 -11.97 52.77
N MET A 7 22.95 -11.78 51.65
CA MET A 7 22.50 -10.92 50.55
C MET A 7 21.45 -11.68 49.74
N LEU A 8 20.22 -11.21 49.82
CA LEU A 8 19.16 -11.55 48.90
C LEU A 8 19.36 -10.77 47.62
N ALA A 9 19.84 -11.43 46.57
CA ALA A 9 19.83 -10.87 45.20
C ALA A 9 18.42 -10.98 44.61
N LEU A 10 17.73 -9.85 44.55
CA LEU A 10 16.43 -9.74 43.89
C LEU A 10 16.67 -9.65 42.38
N ALA A 11 16.57 -10.74 41.67
CA ALA A 11 16.59 -10.76 40.21
C ALA A 11 15.24 -10.22 39.67
N ALA A 12 15.21 -8.94 39.27
CA ALA A 12 14.07 -8.39 38.57
C ALA A 12 14.04 -8.91 37.13
N LEU A 13 13.18 -9.89 36.85
CA LEU A 13 12.84 -10.29 35.50
C LEU A 13 12.02 -9.17 34.85
N PHE A 14 12.67 -8.36 34.00
CA PHE A 14 11.98 -7.51 33.05
C PHE A 14 11.40 -8.38 31.93
N ALA A 15 10.14 -8.75 32.07
CA ALA A 15 9.37 -9.28 30.95
C ALA A 15 9.10 -8.14 29.99
N SER A 16 9.95 -8.00 28.97
CA SER A 16 9.67 -7.13 27.82
C SER A 16 8.49 -7.72 27.05
N ALA A 17 7.30 -7.19 27.35
CA ALA A 17 6.12 -7.42 26.51
C ALA A 17 6.40 -6.79 25.14
N THR A 18 6.85 -7.60 24.19
CA THR A 18 6.85 -7.21 22.77
C THR A 18 5.41 -6.98 22.37
N VAL A 19 4.98 -5.73 22.34
CA VAL A 19 3.71 -5.33 21.74
C VAL A 19 3.84 -5.63 20.25
N CYS A 20 3.34 -6.79 19.84
CA CYS A 20 3.21 -7.15 18.44
C CYS A 20 2.10 -6.25 17.84
N VAL A 21 2.45 -5.02 17.47
CA VAL A 21 1.56 -4.16 16.70
C VAL A 21 1.36 -4.86 15.37
N ALA A 22 0.14 -5.34 15.12
CA ALA A 22 -0.21 -5.98 13.86
C ALA A 22 0.08 -5.01 12.72
N GLN A 23 1.17 -5.27 11.99
CA GLN A 23 1.64 -4.41 10.91
C GLN A 23 0.59 -4.37 9.79
N ASN A 24 0.31 -3.17 9.27
CA ASN A 24 -0.59 -3.02 8.13
C ASN A 24 -0.01 -3.80 6.92
N PRO A 25 -0.71 -4.81 6.39
CA PRO A 25 -0.16 -5.68 5.35
C PRO A 25 0.14 -4.96 4.03
N HIS A 26 -0.43 -3.79 3.82
CA HIS A 26 -0.20 -2.98 2.62
C HIS A 26 1.16 -2.26 2.61
N MET A 27 1.80 -2.10 3.77
CA MET A 27 3.07 -1.36 3.90
C MET A 27 4.24 -2.11 3.27
N GLY A 28 5.24 -1.35 2.82
CA GLY A 28 6.48 -1.86 2.23
C GLY A 28 6.58 -1.64 0.73
N THR A 29 7.56 -2.27 0.12
CA THR A 29 7.88 -2.16 -1.31
C THR A 29 7.30 -3.35 -2.07
N TRP A 30 6.66 -3.03 -3.19
CA TRP A 30 5.97 -3.99 -4.05
C TRP A 30 6.52 -3.90 -5.47
N LYS A 31 6.97 -5.02 -6.02
CA LYS A 31 7.48 -5.13 -7.39
C LYS A 31 6.50 -5.85 -8.28
N LEU A 32 6.26 -5.28 -9.47
CA LEU A 32 5.35 -5.84 -10.46
C LEU A 32 5.87 -7.20 -10.95
N ASN A 33 4.99 -8.19 -10.92
CA ASN A 33 5.18 -9.49 -11.55
C ASN A 33 4.38 -9.52 -12.85
N GLU A 34 5.03 -9.23 -13.97
CA GLU A 34 4.36 -9.12 -15.27
C GLU A 34 3.76 -10.45 -15.73
N GLU A 35 4.42 -11.57 -15.43
CA GLU A 35 3.95 -12.90 -15.82
C GLU A 35 2.59 -13.27 -15.22
N LYS A 36 2.34 -12.78 -13.99
CA LYS A 36 1.06 -13.00 -13.27
C LYS A 36 0.03 -11.90 -13.54
N SER A 37 0.40 -10.86 -14.27
CA SER A 37 -0.44 -9.68 -14.52
C SER A 37 -1.13 -9.74 -15.87
N LYS A 38 -2.25 -9.00 -15.99
CA LYS A 38 -2.98 -8.83 -17.26
C LYS A 38 -3.30 -7.35 -17.43
N PHE A 39 -2.83 -6.78 -18.52
CA PHE A 39 -3.05 -5.39 -18.88
C PHE A 39 -3.82 -5.28 -20.17
N ALA A 40 -4.75 -4.32 -20.23
CA ALA A 40 -5.35 -3.90 -21.49
C ALA A 40 -4.28 -3.25 -22.39
N PRO A 41 -4.45 -3.29 -23.72
CA PRO A 41 -3.57 -2.56 -24.63
C PRO A 41 -3.51 -1.08 -24.26
N GLY A 42 -2.29 -0.52 -24.21
CA GLY A 42 -2.06 0.89 -23.88
C GLY A 42 -2.09 1.22 -22.38
N ALA A 43 -2.22 0.23 -21.51
CA ALA A 43 -2.21 0.46 -20.06
C ALA A 43 -0.81 0.86 -19.55
N THR A 44 -0.78 1.78 -18.60
CA THR A 44 0.42 2.09 -17.82
C THR A 44 0.74 0.93 -16.89
N LYS A 45 2.01 0.58 -16.78
CA LYS A 45 2.52 -0.45 -15.87
C LYS A 45 3.24 0.22 -14.71
N ASN A 46 2.65 0.18 -13.54
CA ASN A 46 3.28 0.60 -12.30
C ASN A 46 4.24 -0.51 -11.83
N GLN A 47 5.53 -0.30 -12.01
CA GLN A 47 6.55 -1.33 -11.80
C GLN A 47 6.95 -1.46 -10.33
N THR A 48 7.03 -0.34 -9.62
CA THR A 48 7.37 -0.30 -8.19
C THR A 48 6.35 0.55 -7.46
N VAL A 49 5.82 0.03 -6.37
CA VAL A 49 4.89 0.74 -5.50
C VAL A 49 5.37 0.64 -4.06
N VAL A 50 5.57 1.78 -3.41
CA VAL A 50 6.04 1.86 -2.02
C VAL A 50 4.95 2.47 -1.15
N TYR A 51 4.63 1.82 -0.04
CA TYR A 51 3.75 2.31 1.01
C TYR A 51 4.56 2.56 2.27
N GLU A 52 4.58 3.80 2.73
CA GLU A 52 5.33 4.24 3.90
C GLU A 52 4.42 4.97 4.89
N THR A 53 4.75 4.88 6.18
CA THR A 53 4.10 5.75 7.17
C THR A 53 4.59 7.19 7.01
N ALA A 54 3.66 8.14 7.05
CA ALA A 54 3.91 9.58 7.00
C ALA A 54 3.12 10.26 8.12
N GLY A 55 3.67 10.23 9.35
CA GLY A 55 2.94 10.62 10.55
C GLY A 55 1.75 9.70 10.80
N ASP A 56 0.54 10.26 10.86
CA ASP A 56 -0.74 9.54 10.97
C ASP A 56 -1.33 9.15 9.60
N SER A 57 -0.62 9.46 8.53
CA SER A 57 -1.00 9.18 7.13
C SER A 57 -0.11 8.10 6.52
N VAL A 58 -0.46 7.68 5.32
CA VAL A 58 0.32 6.78 4.47
C VAL A 58 0.77 7.56 3.24
N LYS A 59 2.05 7.49 2.91
CA LYS A 59 2.59 7.94 1.63
C LYS A 59 2.67 6.75 0.69
N ILE A 60 2.18 6.92 -0.54
CA ILE A 60 2.28 5.95 -1.63
C ILE A 60 3.09 6.60 -2.74
N THR A 61 4.18 5.96 -3.12
CA THR A 61 5.02 6.35 -4.25
C THR A 61 4.94 5.28 -5.32
N VAL A 62 4.76 5.68 -6.56
CA VAL A 62 4.62 4.78 -7.71
C VAL A 62 5.57 5.19 -8.81
N ASP A 63 6.36 4.25 -9.27
CA ASP A 63 7.24 4.36 -10.42
C ASP A 63 6.88 3.29 -11.47
N GLY A 64 6.85 3.67 -12.72
CA GLY A 64 6.50 2.75 -13.79
C GLY A 64 6.79 3.29 -15.16
N VAL A 65 6.10 2.74 -16.15
CA VAL A 65 6.20 3.14 -17.57
C VAL A 65 4.82 3.20 -18.19
N ASP A 66 4.62 4.15 -19.09
CA ASP A 66 3.42 4.22 -19.91
C ASP A 66 3.51 3.27 -21.13
N SER A 67 2.49 3.29 -21.98
CA SER A 67 2.43 2.45 -23.18
C SER A 67 3.52 2.73 -24.22
N ALA A 68 4.13 3.92 -24.16
CA ALA A 68 5.24 4.33 -25.04
C ALA A 68 6.61 3.99 -24.42
N GLY A 69 6.65 3.45 -23.21
CA GLY A 69 7.89 3.16 -22.44
C GLY A 69 8.45 4.38 -21.72
N ALA A 70 7.75 5.53 -21.71
CA ALA A 70 8.18 6.69 -20.95
C ALA A 70 7.96 6.50 -19.46
N ALA A 71 8.91 6.98 -18.65
CA ALA A 71 8.84 6.87 -17.19
C ALA A 71 7.64 7.66 -16.65
N VAL A 72 6.91 7.05 -15.73
CA VAL A 72 5.85 7.68 -14.95
C VAL A 72 6.20 7.61 -13.48
N HIS A 73 5.94 8.71 -12.77
CA HIS A 73 6.12 8.81 -11.32
C HIS A 73 4.96 9.57 -10.72
N HIS A 74 4.32 8.99 -9.71
CA HIS A 74 3.29 9.72 -8.97
C HIS A 74 3.33 9.42 -7.48
N GLU A 75 2.83 10.36 -6.69
CA GLU A 75 2.78 10.29 -5.24
C GLU A 75 1.39 10.64 -4.71
N TRP A 76 1.03 9.99 -3.63
CA TRP A 76 -0.18 10.24 -2.87
C TRP A 76 0.13 10.16 -1.38
N THR A 77 -0.44 11.09 -0.59
CA THR A 77 -0.35 11.04 0.88
C THR A 77 -1.73 11.29 1.46
N GLY A 78 -2.17 10.39 2.31
CA GLY A 78 -3.49 10.51 2.93
C GLY A 78 -3.80 9.36 3.89
N LYS A 79 -5.06 9.26 4.27
CA LYS A 79 -5.59 8.20 5.14
C LYS A 79 -6.52 7.29 4.35
N PHE A 80 -6.72 6.06 4.83
CA PHE A 80 -7.68 5.12 4.24
C PHE A 80 -9.09 5.33 4.82
N ASP A 81 -9.55 6.58 4.80
CA ASP A 81 -10.80 7.05 5.42
C ASP A 81 -11.89 7.42 4.40
N ASN A 82 -11.70 7.04 3.13
CA ASN A 82 -12.60 7.32 2.01
C ASN A 82 -12.71 8.81 1.63
N LYS A 83 -11.84 9.66 2.15
CA LYS A 83 -11.77 11.07 1.76
C LYS A 83 -10.80 11.24 0.59
N PRO A 84 -11.06 12.19 -0.34
CA PRO A 84 -10.14 12.49 -1.42
C PRO A 84 -8.91 13.25 -0.89
N TYR A 85 -7.73 12.80 -1.29
CA TYR A 85 -6.45 13.48 -1.07
C TYR A 85 -5.77 13.71 -2.42
N PRO A 86 -4.96 14.77 -2.58
CA PRO A 86 -4.25 15.04 -3.82
C PRO A 86 -3.33 13.89 -4.23
N VAL A 87 -3.28 13.61 -5.51
CA VAL A 87 -2.24 12.78 -6.15
C VAL A 87 -1.48 13.66 -7.15
N THR A 88 -0.16 13.57 -7.12
CA THR A 88 0.73 14.33 -8.01
C THR A 88 1.36 13.42 -9.04
N GLY A 89 1.56 13.91 -10.27
CA GLY A 89 2.23 13.15 -11.33
C GLY A 89 1.37 12.10 -12.04
N ASP A 90 0.13 11.88 -11.62
CA ASP A 90 -0.81 10.96 -12.26
C ASP A 90 -1.62 11.69 -13.33
N PRO A 91 -1.45 11.39 -14.63
CA PRO A 91 -2.19 12.07 -15.68
C PRO A 91 -3.70 11.76 -15.68
N THR A 92 -4.10 10.69 -15.03
CA THR A 92 -5.49 10.21 -15.01
C THR A 92 -6.29 10.69 -13.81
N SER A 93 -5.64 11.14 -12.75
CA SER A 93 -6.29 11.57 -11.50
C SER A 93 -5.57 12.74 -10.87
N ASP A 94 -6.29 13.68 -10.31
CA ASP A 94 -5.76 14.77 -9.48
C ASP A 94 -6.06 14.55 -7.98
N THR A 95 -7.06 13.71 -7.66
CA THR A 95 -7.32 13.24 -6.32
C THR A 95 -7.57 11.74 -6.30
N ARG A 96 -7.27 11.12 -5.16
CA ARG A 96 -7.57 9.71 -4.92
C ARG A 96 -8.04 9.50 -3.49
N SER A 97 -9.05 8.65 -3.31
CA SER A 97 -9.54 8.21 -2.03
C SER A 97 -9.36 6.70 -1.88
N TYR A 98 -8.95 6.27 -0.70
CA TYR A 98 -8.88 4.85 -0.33
C TYR A 98 -9.85 4.56 0.80
N ARG A 99 -10.56 3.45 0.68
CA ARG A 99 -11.48 2.95 1.70
C ARG A 99 -11.05 1.55 2.13
N LYS A 100 -10.86 1.37 3.41
CA LYS A 100 -10.56 0.05 4.00
C LYS A 100 -11.82 -0.82 3.97
N ILE A 101 -11.77 -1.94 3.25
CA ILE A 101 -12.83 -2.95 3.22
C ILE A 101 -12.64 -3.92 4.38
N ASN A 102 -11.41 -4.42 4.53
CA ASN A 102 -10.95 -5.25 5.63
C ASN A 102 -9.43 -5.07 5.79
N LYS A 103 -8.80 -5.84 6.67
CA LYS A 103 -7.35 -5.76 6.93
C LYS A 103 -6.48 -5.90 5.68
N HIS A 104 -6.91 -6.73 4.72
CA HIS A 104 -6.13 -7.09 3.52
C HIS A 104 -6.65 -6.45 2.23
N THR A 105 -7.74 -5.70 2.28
CA THR A 105 -8.40 -5.17 1.08
C THR A 105 -8.72 -3.70 1.22
N LEU A 106 -8.28 -2.92 0.23
CA LEU A 106 -8.64 -1.51 0.03
C LEU A 106 -9.44 -1.38 -1.26
N ALA A 107 -10.44 -0.51 -1.26
CA ALA A 107 -11.04 0.03 -2.49
C ALA A 107 -10.53 1.45 -2.70
N PHE A 108 -10.37 1.87 -3.94
CA PHE A 108 -9.98 3.23 -4.24
C PHE A 108 -10.77 3.83 -5.41
N THR A 109 -10.87 5.14 -5.40
CA THR A 109 -11.48 5.95 -6.46
C THR A 109 -10.57 7.10 -6.80
N GLY A 110 -10.16 7.20 -8.06
CA GLY A 110 -9.47 8.36 -8.62
C GLY A 110 -10.46 9.29 -9.29
N LYS A 111 -10.25 10.59 -9.14
CA LYS A 111 -11.04 11.63 -9.79
C LYS A 111 -10.13 12.57 -10.55
N LYS A 112 -10.59 13.02 -11.71
CA LYS A 112 -10.01 14.09 -12.53
C LYS A 112 -11.06 15.17 -12.71
N ASP A 113 -10.72 16.41 -12.38
CA ASP A 113 -11.64 17.56 -12.46
C ASP A 113 -12.99 17.29 -11.76
N GLY A 114 -12.95 16.64 -10.59
CA GLY A 114 -14.12 16.28 -9.79
C GLY A 114 -14.94 15.09 -10.30
N LYS A 115 -14.58 14.50 -11.44
CA LYS A 115 -15.28 13.33 -12.02
C LYS A 115 -14.48 12.06 -11.78
N VAL A 116 -15.16 10.94 -11.50
CA VAL A 116 -14.52 9.63 -11.38
C VAL A 116 -13.83 9.28 -12.69
N SER A 117 -12.53 9.02 -12.63
CA SER A 117 -11.69 8.63 -13.77
C SER A 117 -11.27 7.15 -13.69
N VAL A 118 -11.09 6.64 -12.50
CA VAL A 118 -10.68 5.24 -12.26
C VAL A 118 -11.22 4.74 -10.92
N THR A 119 -11.57 3.48 -10.89
CA THR A 119 -11.87 2.76 -9.64
C THR A 119 -11.00 1.52 -9.55
N GLY A 120 -10.78 1.03 -8.36
CA GLY A 120 -10.03 -0.20 -8.20
C GLY A 120 -10.07 -0.80 -6.81
N ARG A 121 -9.40 -1.93 -6.70
CA ARG A 121 -9.27 -2.69 -5.47
C ARG A 121 -7.85 -3.21 -5.32
N VAL A 122 -7.34 -3.13 -4.11
CA VAL A 122 -6.04 -3.65 -3.72
C VAL A 122 -6.26 -4.75 -2.70
N THR A 123 -5.77 -5.95 -2.97
CA THR A 123 -5.86 -7.08 -2.05
C THR A 123 -4.47 -7.67 -1.81
N VAL A 124 -4.12 -7.84 -0.54
CA VAL A 124 -2.88 -8.50 -0.10
C VAL A 124 -3.22 -9.88 0.44
N THR A 125 -2.45 -10.89 0.07
CA THR A 125 -2.62 -12.27 0.58
C THR A 125 -2.43 -12.34 2.10
N ALA A 126 -2.98 -13.38 2.72
CA ALA A 126 -2.90 -13.57 4.18
C ALA A 126 -1.46 -13.62 4.71
N ASN A 127 -0.52 -14.17 3.92
CA ASN A 127 0.90 -14.22 4.25
C ASN A 127 1.64 -12.88 4.01
N GLY A 128 0.96 -11.86 3.45
CA GLY A 128 1.52 -10.53 3.19
C GLY A 128 2.55 -10.46 2.06
N ARG A 129 2.69 -11.47 1.22
CA ARG A 129 3.76 -11.57 0.20
C ARG A 129 3.33 -11.20 -1.21
N THR A 130 2.05 -11.29 -1.51
CA THR A 130 1.50 -11.02 -2.85
C THR A 130 0.39 -10.01 -2.76
N ARG A 131 0.39 -9.05 -3.67
CA ARG A 131 -0.61 -8.00 -3.79
C ARG A 131 -1.21 -8.03 -5.19
N THR A 132 -2.52 -7.96 -5.28
CA THR A 132 -3.24 -7.82 -6.54
C THR A 132 -3.96 -6.48 -6.57
N VAL A 133 -3.78 -5.74 -7.66
CA VAL A 133 -4.50 -4.49 -7.92
C VAL A 133 -5.34 -4.68 -9.18
N THR A 134 -6.64 -4.50 -9.03
CA THR A 134 -7.57 -4.46 -10.17
C THR A 134 -8.01 -3.03 -10.37
N THR A 135 -7.89 -2.51 -11.59
CA THR A 135 -8.28 -1.15 -11.94
C THR A 135 -9.21 -1.15 -13.14
N THR A 136 -10.21 -0.28 -13.11
CA THR A 136 -11.15 -0.08 -14.21
C THR A 136 -11.27 1.42 -14.47
N ALA A 137 -10.97 1.86 -15.69
CA ALA A 137 -11.19 3.25 -16.09
C ALA A 137 -12.69 3.55 -16.20
N ALA A 138 -13.09 4.76 -15.88
CA ALA A 138 -14.49 5.18 -15.96
C ALA A 138 -15.04 4.96 -17.38
N GLY A 139 -16.22 4.33 -17.46
CA GLY A 139 -16.86 3.99 -18.74
C GLY A 139 -16.27 2.77 -19.46
N SER A 140 -15.19 2.17 -18.93
CA SER A 140 -14.60 0.95 -19.51
C SER A 140 -15.26 -0.30 -18.92
N LYS A 141 -15.39 -1.34 -19.78
CA LYS A 141 -15.76 -2.69 -19.35
C LYS A 141 -14.53 -3.59 -19.13
N VAL A 142 -13.34 -3.07 -19.44
CA VAL A 142 -12.08 -3.82 -19.31
C VAL A 142 -11.34 -3.37 -18.07
N SER A 143 -10.88 -4.34 -17.29
CA SER A 143 -10.07 -4.10 -16.08
C SER A 143 -8.63 -4.56 -16.31
N ASN A 144 -7.69 -3.80 -15.76
CA ASN A 144 -6.32 -4.25 -15.60
C ASN A 144 -6.19 -5.03 -14.29
N ARG A 145 -5.39 -6.07 -14.31
CA ARG A 145 -5.03 -6.85 -13.12
C ARG A 145 -3.52 -6.89 -12.99
N ALA A 146 -2.98 -6.15 -12.05
CA ALA A 146 -1.56 -6.13 -11.73
C ALA A 146 -1.28 -6.94 -10.47
N VAL A 147 -0.33 -7.85 -10.55
CA VAL A 147 0.14 -8.68 -9.43
C VAL A 147 1.54 -8.24 -9.05
N TYR A 148 1.76 -8.07 -7.77
CA TYR A 148 3.04 -7.64 -7.19
C TYR A 148 3.52 -8.64 -6.17
N ASP A 149 4.81 -8.84 -6.12
CA ASP A 149 5.49 -9.56 -5.06
C ASP A 149 6.14 -8.56 -4.10
N LYS A 150 6.11 -8.86 -2.81
CA LYS A 150 6.73 -8.03 -1.77
C LYS A 150 8.25 -8.21 -1.80
N GLU A 151 8.95 -7.10 -1.77
CA GLU A 151 10.42 -7.04 -1.65
C GLU A 151 10.88 -7.14 -0.19
#